data_eba2e990ce849378475202744f9fcb13
#
_entry.id   eba2e990ce849378475202744f9fcb13
#
_cell.length_a   1.000
_cell.length_b   1.000
_cell.length_c   1.000
_cell.angle_alpha   90.00
_cell.angle_beta   90.00
_cell.angle_gamma   90.00
#
_symmetry.space_group_name_H-M   'P 1'
#
loop_
_entity.id
_entity.type
_entity.pdbx_description
1 polymer ?
#
loop_
_entity_poly.entity_id
_entity_poly.type
_entity_poly.pdbx_seq_one_letter_code
_entity_poly.pdbx_strand_id
1 'polypeptide(L)'
;VVYNAGYLEGRELPPEKELLEYMPVEIFETAQHIASRGPFLVAKEALPAMRERGEGTFLISNNAASLRGRKRVTGQSLYYPRVMMRSLAQVLTEEYSEHGVHVANVVIDGLIDSPGTRAMPAAQQQPEIVMDPVKIADAFFYLHTQDRSCWTHELQLTPFSTHPSV
;
A
#
# COMPACT_ATOMS: atom_id res chain seq x y z
N VAL A 1 -11.46 -0.91 -9.29
CA VAL A 1 -11.45 -1.11 -7.83
C VAL A 1 -10.11 -0.64 -7.26
N VAL A 2 -10.13 0.05 -6.12
CA VAL A 2 -8.91 0.40 -5.36
C VAL A 2 -9.03 -0.19 -3.97
N TYR A 3 -8.09 -1.05 -3.60
CA TYR A 3 -7.95 -1.51 -2.23
C TYR A 3 -7.01 -0.55 -1.48
N ASN A 4 -7.58 0.28 -0.62
CA ASN A 4 -6.84 1.33 0.13
C ASN A 4 -6.96 1.16 1.65
N ALA A 5 -7.48 0.04 2.14
CA ALA A 5 -7.59 -0.17 3.57
C ALA A 5 -6.20 -0.27 4.21
N GLY A 6 -6.00 0.50 5.25
CA GLY A 6 -4.77 0.54 6.03
C GLY A 6 -5.06 0.33 7.51
N TYR A 7 -4.03 -0.08 8.24
CA TYR A 7 -4.10 -0.28 9.68
C TYR A 7 -3.15 0.70 10.38
N LEU A 8 -3.66 1.43 11.34
CA LEU A 8 -2.94 2.47 12.07
C LEU A 8 -2.85 2.22 13.58
N GLU A 9 -3.54 1.20 14.08
CA GLU A 9 -3.51 0.86 15.50
C GLU A 9 -2.10 0.44 15.92
N GLY A 10 -1.71 0.75 17.14
CA GLY A 10 -0.36 0.53 17.63
C GLY A 10 0.59 1.71 17.46
N ARG A 11 0.23 2.76 16.70
CA ARG A 11 1.05 3.99 16.61
C ARG A 11 1.17 4.75 17.93
N GLU A 12 0.26 4.51 18.85
CA GLU A 12 0.24 5.10 20.20
C GLU A 12 0.98 4.23 21.22
N LEU A 13 1.41 3.04 20.82
CA LEU A 13 2.21 2.19 21.71
C LEU A 13 3.59 2.81 21.95
N PRO A 14 4.09 2.72 23.17
CA PRO A 14 5.50 3.08 23.43
C PRO A 14 6.44 2.28 22.52
N PRO A 15 7.57 2.86 22.05
CA PRO A 15 8.48 2.20 21.11
C PRO A 15 8.93 0.82 21.53
N GLU A 16 9.07 0.58 22.82
CA GLU A 16 9.43 -0.74 23.37
C GLU A 16 8.34 -1.80 23.17
N LYS A 17 7.05 -1.38 23.04
CA LYS A 17 5.94 -2.29 22.77
C LYS A 17 5.86 -2.73 21.30
N GLU A 18 6.63 -2.11 20.44
CA GLU A 18 6.73 -2.47 19.02
C GLU A 18 7.78 -3.56 18.76
N LEU A 19 8.58 -3.90 19.77
CA LEU A 19 9.50 -5.03 19.65
C LEU A 19 8.70 -6.34 19.62
N LEU A 20 9.20 -7.30 18.85
CA LEU A 20 8.52 -8.58 18.61
C LEU A 20 8.08 -9.26 19.93
N GLU A 21 8.93 -9.22 20.94
CA GLU A 21 8.70 -9.83 22.25
C GLU A 21 7.55 -9.19 23.06
N TYR A 22 7.17 -7.94 22.72
CA TYR A 22 6.11 -7.18 23.42
C TYR A 22 4.88 -6.92 22.54
N MET A 23 4.97 -7.24 21.25
CA MET A 23 3.86 -7.00 20.30
C MET A 23 2.67 -7.89 20.66
N PRO A 24 1.49 -7.31 20.97
CA PRO A 24 0.29 -8.11 21.17
C PRO A 24 -0.09 -8.88 19.91
N VAL A 25 -0.41 -10.16 20.06
CA VAL A 25 -0.77 -11.04 18.93
C VAL A 25 -2.02 -10.52 18.21
N GLU A 26 -2.96 -9.96 18.93
CA GLU A 26 -4.21 -9.41 18.38
C GLU A 26 -3.97 -8.26 17.42
N ILE A 27 -2.97 -7.42 17.70
CA ILE A 27 -2.55 -6.33 16.79
C ILE A 27 -1.98 -6.92 15.51
N PHE A 28 -1.12 -7.93 15.62
CA PHE A 28 -0.58 -8.65 14.48
C PHE A 28 -1.68 -9.31 13.64
N GLU A 29 -2.61 -10.02 14.27
CA GLU A 29 -3.73 -10.68 13.60
C GLU A 29 -4.62 -9.68 12.86
N THR A 30 -4.92 -8.54 13.48
CA THR A 30 -5.69 -7.46 12.85
C THR A 30 -4.95 -6.89 11.63
N ALA A 31 -3.64 -6.66 11.74
CA ALA A 31 -2.82 -6.23 10.61
C ALA A 31 -2.83 -7.26 9.46
N GLN A 32 -2.77 -8.56 9.77
CA GLN A 32 -2.89 -9.64 8.80
C GLN A 32 -4.27 -9.67 8.13
N HIS A 33 -5.33 -9.49 8.89
CA HIS A 33 -6.68 -9.46 8.34
C HIS A 33 -6.83 -8.31 7.33
N ILE A 34 -6.29 -7.14 7.62
CA ILE A 34 -6.39 -5.98 6.74
C ILE A 34 -5.43 -6.08 5.54
N ALA A 35 -4.18 -6.49 5.75
CA ALA A 35 -3.15 -6.46 4.70
C ALA A 35 -3.02 -7.75 3.89
N SER A 36 -3.61 -8.86 4.32
CA SER A 36 -3.57 -10.14 3.61
C SER A 36 -4.96 -10.61 3.21
N ARG A 37 -5.81 -10.89 4.20
CA ARG A 37 -7.15 -11.42 3.96
C ARG A 37 -8.06 -10.42 3.25
N GLY A 38 -8.03 -9.15 3.62
CA GLY A 38 -8.88 -8.11 3.06
C GLY A 38 -8.74 -7.97 1.54
N PRO A 39 -7.53 -7.68 1.01
CA PRO A 39 -7.36 -7.54 -0.44
C PRO A 39 -7.65 -8.85 -1.19
N PHE A 40 -7.36 -10.01 -0.62
CA PHE A 40 -7.74 -11.31 -1.20
C PHE A 40 -9.27 -11.44 -1.35
N LEU A 41 -10.04 -11.11 -0.31
CA LEU A 41 -11.51 -11.18 -0.37
C LEU A 41 -12.09 -10.21 -1.40
N VAL A 42 -11.59 -8.98 -1.43
CA VAL A 42 -12.04 -7.97 -2.40
C VAL A 42 -11.68 -8.38 -3.83
N ALA A 43 -10.50 -8.93 -4.05
CA ALA A 43 -10.09 -9.47 -5.35
C ALA A 43 -11.01 -10.63 -5.78
N LYS A 44 -11.29 -11.56 -4.86
CA LYS A 44 -12.15 -12.72 -5.12
C LYS A 44 -13.56 -12.32 -5.56
N GLU A 45 -14.10 -11.21 -5.03
CA GLU A 45 -15.43 -10.72 -5.41
C GLU A 45 -15.40 -9.87 -6.70
N ALA A 46 -14.36 -9.07 -6.90
CA ALA A 46 -14.33 -8.09 -7.98
C ALA A 46 -13.79 -8.64 -9.32
N LEU A 47 -12.74 -9.46 -9.27
CA LEU A 47 -12.00 -9.86 -10.47
C LEU A 47 -12.76 -10.80 -11.40
N PRO A 48 -13.60 -11.76 -10.96
CA PRO A 48 -14.37 -12.62 -11.87
C PRO A 48 -15.24 -11.83 -12.85
N ALA A 49 -15.95 -10.81 -12.38
CA ALA A 49 -16.78 -9.96 -13.22
C ALA A 49 -15.96 -9.08 -14.18
N MET A 50 -14.76 -8.66 -13.79
CA MET A 50 -13.83 -7.94 -14.68
C MET A 50 -13.32 -8.88 -15.79
N ARG A 51 -12.90 -10.10 -15.43
CA ARG A 51 -12.48 -11.14 -16.36
C ARG A 51 -13.57 -11.46 -17.40
N GLU A 52 -14.81 -11.62 -16.95
CA GLU A 52 -15.95 -11.91 -17.82
C GLU A 52 -16.20 -10.81 -18.84
N ARG A 53 -16.05 -9.53 -18.43
CA ARG A 53 -16.17 -8.37 -19.32
C ARG A 53 -14.96 -8.19 -20.24
N GLY A 54 -13.83 -8.82 -19.94
CA GLY A 54 -12.57 -8.59 -20.65
C GLY A 54 -11.93 -7.23 -20.37
N GLU A 55 -12.35 -6.55 -19.29
CA GLU A 55 -11.82 -5.25 -18.89
C GLU A 55 -11.97 -4.99 -17.39
N GLY A 56 -11.03 -4.26 -16.84
CA GLY A 56 -11.07 -3.84 -15.44
C GLY A 56 -9.73 -3.35 -14.94
N THR A 57 -9.76 -2.68 -13.79
CA THR A 57 -8.55 -2.23 -13.10
C THR A 57 -8.68 -2.51 -11.61
N PHE A 58 -7.68 -3.19 -11.06
CA PHE A 58 -7.57 -3.51 -9.63
C PHE A 58 -6.25 -2.96 -9.08
N LEU A 59 -6.31 -1.90 -8.28
CA LEU A 59 -5.16 -1.23 -7.72
C LEU A 59 -5.07 -1.48 -6.22
N ILE A 60 -3.86 -1.77 -5.75
CA ILE A 60 -3.58 -1.95 -4.32
C ILE A 60 -2.73 -0.78 -3.84
N SER A 61 -3.26 0.00 -2.90
CA SER A 61 -2.51 1.04 -2.20
C SER A 61 -1.64 0.42 -1.12
N ASN A 62 -0.34 0.60 -1.24
CA ASN A 62 0.66 -0.01 -0.38
C ASN A 62 1.68 1.02 0.12
N ASN A 63 2.62 0.63 0.93
CA ASN A 63 3.71 1.49 1.39
C ASN A 63 5.08 0.81 1.26
N ALA A 64 6.14 1.54 1.62
CA ALA A 64 7.52 1.08 1.53
C ALA A 64 7.82 -0.22 2.29
N ALA A 65 7.05 -0.55 3.34
CA ALA A 65 7.22 -1.81 4.06
C ALA A 65 6.82 -3.05 3.23
N SER A 66 6.14 -2.86 2.09
CA SER A 66 5.87 -3.94 1.13
C SER A 66 7.08 -4.31 0.28
N LEU A 67 8.08 -3.44 0.19
CA LEU A 67 9.29 -3.66 -0.60
C LEU A 67 10.31 -4.49 0.15
N ARG A 68 10.45 -4.22 1.44
CA ARG A 68 11.37 -4.96 2.33
C ARG A 68 11.02 -4.76 3.80
N GLY A 69 11.40 -5.73 4.64
CA GLY A 69 11.37 -5.55 6.09
C GLY A 69 12.35 -4.45 6.52
N ARG A 70 11.88 -3.53 7.36
CA ARG A 70 12.72 -2.49 7.97
C ARG A 70 12.42 -2.42 9.45
N LYS A 71 13.47 -2.34 10.26
CA LYS A 71 13.32 -1.93 11.65
C LYS A 71 13.35 -0.41 11.70
N ARG A 72 12.26 0.21 12.07
CA ARG A 72 12.21 1.63 12.42
C ARG A 72 11.72 1.80 13.85
N VAL A 73 11.92 2.99 14.38
CA VAL A 73 11.75 3.31 15.81
C VAL A 73 10.27 3.40 16.22
N THR A 74 9.31 3.41 15.29
CA THR A 74 7.89 3.54 15.64
C THR A 74 6.95 2.88 14.64
N GLY A 75 6.04 2.03 15.10
CA GLY A 75 4.85 1.56 14.40
C GLY A 75 5.05 0.71 13.15
N GLN A 76 6.26 0.23 12.86
CA GLN A 76 6.55 -0.40 11.57
C GLN A 76 6.62 -1.92 11.58
N SER A 77 6.77 -2.55 12.72
CA SER A 77 6.64 -4.00 12.83
C SER A 77 5.26 -4.50 12.40
N LEU A 78 4.24 -3.62 12.46
CA LEU A 78 2.87 -3.90 12.01
C LEU A 78 2.71 -3.86 10.48
N TYR A 79 3.70 -3.36 9.75
CA TYR A 79 3.58 -3.19 8.31
C TYR A 79 4.14 -4.35 7.49
N TYR A 80 4.88 -5.28 8.08
CA TYR A 80 5.41 -6.39 7.31
C TYR A 80 4.34 -7.29 6.65
N PRO A 81 3.08 -7.41 7.13
CA PRO A 81 2.03 -8.06 6.37
C PRO A 81 1.74 -7.43 5.00
N ARG A 82 2.15 -6.19 4.76
CA ARG A 82 2.00 -5.51 3.47
C ARG A 82 2.83 -6.12 2.34
N VAL A 83 3.85 -6.89 2.65
CA VAL A 83 4.57 -7.73 1.66
C VAL A 83 3.60 -8.72 1.01
N MET A 84 2.63 -9.24 1.76
CA MET A 84 1.60 -10.15 1.24
C MET A 84 0.69 -9.46 0.21
N MET A 85 0.37 -8.17 0.40
CA MET A 85 -0.40 -7.39 -0.59
C MET A 85 0.36 -7.25 -1.91
N ARG A 86 1.68 -7.02 -1.85
CA ARG A 86 2.53 -6.94 -3.04
C ARG A 86 2.59 -8.29 -3.76
N SER A 87 2.80 -9.38 -3.03
CA SER A 87 2.82 -10.73 -3.60
C SER A 87 1.47 -11.10 -4.22
N LEU A 88 0.36 -10.73 -3.58
CA LEU A 88 -0.97 -10.93 -4.14
C LEU A 88 -1.13 -10.16 -5.47
N ALA A 89 -0.71 -8.88 -5.53
CA ALA A 89 -0.77 -8.11 -6.77
C ALA A 89 -0.01 -8.79 -7.91
N GLN A 90 1.18 -9.34 -7.64
CA GLN A 90 1.98 -10.05 -8.63
C GLN A 90 1.27 -11.30 -9.16
N VAL A 91 0.74 -12.14 -8.27
CA VAL A 91 -0.04 -13.34 -8.66
C VAL A 91 -1.28 -12.95 -9.48
N LEU A 92 -2.02 -11.94 -9.04
CA LEU A 92 -3.21 -11.47 -9.77
C LEU A 92 -2.86 -10.84 -11.12
N THR A 93 -1.70 -10.20 -11.25
CA THR A 93 -1.21 -9.71 -12.54
C THR A 93 -1.00 -10.87 -13.51
N GLU A 94 -0.31 -11.93 -13.10
CA GLU A 94 -0.09 -13.11 -13.95
C GLU A 94 -1.40 -13.81 -14.33
N GLU A 95 -2.35 -13.89 -13.39
CA GLU A 95 -3.60 -14.62 -13.61
C GLU A 95 -4.62 -13.84 -14.46
N TYR A 96 -4.65 -12.51 -14.39
CA TYR A 96 -5.74 -11.70 -14.95
C TYR A 96 -5.35 -10.79 -16.12
N SER A 97 -4.05 -10.52 -16.36
CA SER A 97 -3.64 -9.59 -17.43
C SER A 97 -4.07 -10.06 -18.82
N GLU A 98 -3.92 -11.35 -19.14
CA GLU A 98 -4.34 -11.93 -20.43
C GLU A 98 -5.86 -11.82 -20.66
N HIS A 99 -6.62 -11.63 -19.59
CA HIS A 99 -8.07 -11.45 -19.62
C HIS A 99 -8.49 -9.96 -19.67
N GLY A 100 -7.54 -9.05 -19.94
CA GLY A 100 -7.81 -7.63 -20.06
C GLY A 100 -8.02 -6.89 -18.74
N VAL A 101 -7.59 -7.46 -17.61
CA VAL A 101 -7.69 -6.82 -16.30
C VAL A 101 -6.31 -6.31 -15.86
N HIS A 102 -6.19 -5.00 -15.67
CA HIS A 102 -4.98 -4.36 -15.20
C HIS A 102 -4.89 -4.43 -13.67
N VAL A 103 -3.89 -5.11 -13.15
CA VAL A 103 -3.59 -5.17 -11.71
C VAL A 103 -2.28 -4.43 -11.44
N ALA A 104 -2.28 -3.54 -10.43
CA ALA A 104 -1.06 -2.84 -10.03
C ALA A 104 -0.96 -2.63 -8.51
N ASN A 105 0.27 -2.71 -8.00
CA ASN A 105 0.68 -2.35 -6.65
C ASN A 105 1.27 -0.94 -6.64
N VAL A 106 0.66 -0.02 -5.89
CA VAL A 106 1.14 1.37 -5.75
C VAL A 106 1.79 1.55 -4.40
N VAL A 107 3.09 1.74 -4.39
CA VAL A 107 3.89 1.94 -3.18
C VAL A 107 3.99 3.44 -2.89
N ILE A 108 3.34 3.89 -1.84
CA ILE A 108 3.43 5.27 -1.35
C ILE A 108 4.53 5.31 -0.29
N ASP A 109 5.68 5.82 -0.67
CA ASP A 109 6.91 5.86 0.15
C ASP A 109 7.17 7.25 0.70
N GLY A 110 6.25 7.75 1.52
CA GLY A 110 6.33 9.06 2.17
C GLY A 110 5.16 9.31 3.10
N LEU A 111 5.13 10.48 3.71
CA LEU A 111 4.05 10.93 4.57
C LEU A 111 2.95 11.58 3.72
N ILE A 112 1.75 11.03 3.73
CA ILE A 112 0.61 11.61 3.01
C ILE A 112 0.08 12.78 3.81
N ASP A 113 -0.17 13.91 3.16
CA ASP A 113 -0.73 15.11 3.78
C ASP A 113 -2.12 14.82 4.39
N SER A 114 -2.23 15.08 5.67
CA SER A 114 -3.44 14.95 6.47
C SER A 114 -3.32 15.78 7.75
N PRO A 115 -4.42 16.08 8.44
CA PRO A 115 -4.35 16.78 9.73
C PRO A 115 -3.42 16.07 10.73
N GLY A 116 -3.47 14.74 10.81
CA GLY A 116 -2.60 13.95 11.68
C GLY A 116 -1.13 14.00 11.28
N THR A 117 -0.84 13.92 9.97
CA THR A 117 0.53 14.02 9.46
C THR A 117 1.14 15.39 9.69
N ARG A 118 0.36 16.47 9.47
CA ARG A 118 0.80 17.86 9.71
C ARG A 118 1.15 18.14 11.17
N ALA A 119 0.56 17.40 12.10
CA ALA A 119 0.86 17.50 13.53
C ALA A 119 2.16 16.78 13.93
N MET A 120 2.73 15.95 13.05
CA MET A 120 3.96 15.20 13.33
C MET A 120 5.18 16.11 13.29
N PRO A 121 6.12 16.04 14.29
CA PRO A 121 7.33 16.86 14.29
C PRO A 121 8.17 16.76 13.02
N ALA A 122 8.28 15.57 12.42
CA ALA A 122 9.01 15.37 11.17
C ALA A 122 8.42 16.17 10.01
N ALA A 123 7.08 16.20 9.86
CA ALA A 123 6.41 16.96 8.83
C ALA A 123 6.50 18.48 9.05
N GLN A 124 6.57 18.92 10.31
CA GLN A 124 6.73 20.34 10.64
C GLN A 124 8.16 20.85 10.38
N GLN A 125 9.17 20.01 10.64
CA GLN A 125 10.57 20.32 10.41
C GLN A 125 10.99 20.22 8.95
N GLN A 126 10.35 19.32 8.19
CA GLN A 126 10.66 19.02 6.79
C GLN A 126 9.35 18.88 6.00
N PRO A 127 8.66 19.98 5.69
CA PRO A 127 7.37 19.93 4.98
C PRO A 127 7.48 19.29 3.58
N GLU A 128 8.65 19.30 2.97
CA GLU A 128 8.94 18.74 1.66
C GLU A 128 8.88 17.18 1.61
N ILE A 129 8.88 16.51 2.76
CA ILE A 129 8.67 15.04 2.80
C ILE A 129 7.20 14.64 2.77
N VAL A 130 6.30 15.63 2.79
CA VAL A 130 4.85 15.40 2.80
C VAL A 130 4.31 15.37 1.38
N MET A 131 3.58 14.32 1.05
CA MET A 131 3.03 14.07 -0.28
C MET A 131 1.61 14.60 -0.40
N ASP A 132 1.32 15.32 -1.49
CA ASP A 132 -0.02 15.78 -1.82
C ASP A 132 -0.92 14.58 -2.18
N PRO A 133 -2.04 14.34 -1.47
CA PRO A 133 -2.95 13.25 -1.76
C PRO A 133 -3.62 13.36 -3.13
N VAL A 134 -3.78 14.57 -3.68
CA VAL A 134 -4.31 14.78 -5.02
C VAL A 134 -3.33 14.24 -6.06
N LYS A 135 -2.02 14.48 -5.87
CA LYS A 135 -0.99 13.96 -6.78
C LYS A 135 -0.84 12.44 -6.69
N ILE A 136 -1.07 11.87 -5.52
CA ILE A 136 -1.19 10.41 -5.37
C ILE A 136 -2.40 9.90 -6.16
N ALA A 137 -3.56 10.53 -6.02
CA ALA A 137 -4.77 10.15 -6.76
C ALA A 137 -4.60 10.28 -8.28
N ASP A 138 -3.91 11.32 -8.78
CA ASP A 138 -3.55 11.48 -10.19
C ASP A 138 -2.76 10.26 -10.69
N ALA A 139 -1.83 9.72 -9.89
CA ALA A 139 -1.06 8.54 -10.25
C ALA A 139 -1.93 7.26 -10.33
N PHE A 140 -2.90 7.10 -9.42
CA PHE A 140 -3.88 6.00 -9.52
C PHE A 140 -4.76 6.11 -10.76
N PHE A 141 -5.20 7.32 -11.08
CA PHE A 141 -5.99 7.56 -12.29
C PHE A 141 -5.17 7.30 -13.56
N TYR A 142 -3.91 7.71 -13.59
CA TYR A 142 -2.99 7.40 -14.68
C TYR A 142 -2.88 5.89 -14.93
N LEU A 143 -2.69 5.08 -13.87
CA LEU A 143 -2.67 3.63 -14.00
C LEU A 143 -3.97 3.06 -14.58
N HIS A 144 -5.10 3.61 -14.15
CA HIS A 144 -6.42 3.17 -14.65
C HIS A 144 -6.60 3.45 -16.14
N THR A 145 -6.03 4.53 -16.64
CA THR A 145 -6.20 4.99 -18.02
C THR A 145 -5.10 4.57 -18.98
N GLN A 146 -4.15 3.75 -18.53
CA GLN A 146 -3.07 3.26 -19.37
C GLN A 146 -3.58 2.40 -20.53
N ASP A 147 -2.91 2.55 -21.68
CA ASP A 147 -3.14 1.69 -22.83
C ASP A 147 -2.74 0.24 -22.52
N ARG A 148 -3.51 -0.71 -23.04
CA ARG A 148 -3.29 -2.15 -22.80
C ARG A 148 -1.94 -2.66 -23.29
N SER A 149 -1.32 -1.98 -24.26
CA SER A 149 0.00 -2.35 -24.77
C SER A 149 1.14 -2.02 -23.81
N CYS A 150 0.87 -1.23 -22.74
CA CYS A 150 1.94 -0.76 -21.85
C CYS A 150 1.39 -0.51 -20.42
N TRP A 151 1.15 -1.58 -19.68
CA TRP A 151 0.69 -1.49 -18.30
C TRP A 151 1.84 -1.45 -17.29
N THR A 152 1.69 -0.60 -16.28
CA THR A 152 2.58 -0.55 -15.12
C THR A 152 1.99 -1.41 -14.00
N HIS A 153 2.70 -2.44 -13.56
CA HIS A 153 2.24 -3.36 -12.52
C HIS A 153 2.75 -3.01 -11.11
N GLU A 154 3.82 -2.23 -11.03
CA GLU A 154 4.30 -1.68 -9.76
C GLU A 154 4.76 -0.24 -9.96
N LEU A 155 4.25 0.67 -9.13
CA LEU A 155 4.60 2.09 -9.15
C LEU A 155 4.98 2.55 -7.75
N GLN A 156 6.17 3.14 -7.60
CA GLN A 156 6.61 3.75 -6.35
C GLN A 156 6.56 5.27 -6.46
N LEU A 157 5.90 5.90 -5.48
CA LEU A 157 5.80 7.34 -5.33
C LEU A 157 6.61 7.76 -4.10
N THR A 158 7.59 8.63 -4.29
CA THR A 158 8.50 9.11 -3.24
C THR A 158 8.64 10.63 -3.34
N PRO A 159 8.64 11.38 -2.23
CA PRO A 159 8.97 12.80 -2.26
C PRO A 159 10.37 13.05 -2.84
N PHE A 160 10.54 14.12 -3.60
CA PHE A 160 11.83 14.44 -4.24
C PHE A 160 12.99 14.63 -3.24
N SER A 161 12.66 15.02 -2.02
CA SER A 161 13.61 15.27 -0.92
C SER A 161 14.04 14.04 -0.14
N THR A 162 13.47 12.87 -0.47
CA THR A 162 13.81 11.60 0.20
C THR A 162 14.35 10.57 -0.79
N HIS A 163 15.08 9.58 -0.28
CA HIS A 163 15.53 8.45 -1.10
C HIS A 163 14.47 7.34 -1.13
N PRO A 164 14.23 6.73 -2.30
CA PRO A 164 13.37 5.56 -2.39
C PRO A 164 13.77 4.44 -1.45
N SER A 165 12.79 3.74 -0.90
CA SER A 165 13.01 2.65 0.08
C SER A 165 13.38 1.30 -0.56
N VAL A 166 13.85 1.30 -1.78
CA VAL A 166 14.34 0.10 -2.48
C VAL A 166 15.71 -0.35 -2.01
#